data_f05b93a6a9ce29f3734e0480211ace6a
#
_entry.id   f05b93a6a9ce29f3734e0480211ace6a
#
_cell.length_a   1.000
_cell.length_b   1.000
_cell.length_c   1.000
_cell.angle_alpha   90.00
_cell.angle_beta   90.00
_cell.angle_gamma   90.00
#
_symmetry.space_group_name_H-M   'P 1'
#
loop_
_entity.id
_entity.type
_entity.pdbx_description
1 polymer ?
#
loop_
_entity_poly.entity_id
_entity_poly.type
_entity_poly.pdbx_seq_one_letter_code
_entity_poly.pdbx_strand_id
1 'polypeptide(L)'
;MRKPNAQTKSKIISAAWKLFYELGYDNTTVEDIVRESGTSKGSFYHYFDGKDALVGTLSALFDDKYKELLPALSGIDSAFERLMFLNSELFSMIEHSISRDLLSKLLSTQLMVRGERHLLDRGRLYFRLLERIVREGQASGELTTSVTTGEIVKAYALTERAFMYDWCLCSGEYSLAAYEAPIFRAFLSSYLNRS
;
A
#
# COMPACT_ATOMS: atom_id res chain seq x y z
N MET A 1 13.30 6.98 -32.66
CA MET A 1 12.49 6.96 -31.42
C MET A 1 13.40 6.56 -30.26
N ARG A 2 13.60 7.44 -29.26
CA ARG A 2 14.36 7.07 -28.05
C ARG A 2 13.55 6.02 -27.27
N LYS A 3 14.22 4.91 -26.89
CA LYS A 3 13.62 3.88 -26.00
C LYS A 3 13.07 4.54 -24.73
N PRO A 4 11.89 4.12 -24.26
CA PRO A 4 11.33 4.62 -23.01
C PRO A 4 12.34 4.42 -21.88
N ASN A 5 12.73 5.50 -21.24
CA ASN A 5 13.72 5.45 -20.16
C ASN A 5 12.98 5.30 -18.83
N ALA A 6 13.23 4.22 -18.09
CA ALA A 6 12.67 3.99 -16.74
C ALA A 6 12.86 5.22 -15.83
N GLN A 7 13.93 5.98 -16.04
CA GLN A 7 14.19 7.24 -15.36
C GLN A 7 13.15 8.33 -15.66
N THR A 8 12.61 8.41 -16.89
CA THR A 8 11.55 9.37 -17.24
C THR A 8 10.25 9.06 -16.52
N LYS A 9 9.87 7.79 -16.49
CA LYS A 9 8.67 7.32 -15.76
C LYS A 9 8.78 7.64 -14.26
N SER A 10 9.94 7.36 -13.64
CA SER A 10 10.20 7.66 -12.25
C SER A 10 10.13 9.15 -11.94
N LYS A 11 10.69 10.03 -12.81
CA LYS A 11 10.60 11.49 -12.65
C LYS A 11 9.14 11.98 -12.65
N ILE A 12 8.32 11.46 -13.57
CA ILE A 12 6.90 11.82 -13.65
C ILE A 12 6.17 11.40 -12.36
N ILE A 13 6.40 10.18 -11.88
CA ILE A 13 5.81 9.67 -10.64
C ILE A 13 6.22 10.55 -9.46
N SER A 14 7.52 10.80 -9.26
CA SER A 14 8.01 11.61 -8.14
C SER A 14 7.47 13.03 -8.15
N ALA A 15 7.41 13.67 -9.33
CA ALA A 15 6.83 15.01 -9.48
C ALA A 15 5.32 15.02 -9.15
N ALA A 16 4.59 14.03 -9.63
CA ALA A 16 3.16 13.91 -9.35
C ALA A 16 2.89 13.75 -7.86
N TRP A 17 3.64 12.86 -7.17
CA TRP A 17 3.47 12.63 -5.73
C TRP A 17 3.79 13.88 -4.91
N LYS A 18 4.88 14.60 -5.25
CA LYS A 18 5.22 15.88 -4.64
C LYS A 18 4.05 16.87 -4.74
N LEU A 19 3.53 17.06 -5.96
CA LEU A 19 2.43 18.00 -6.20
C LEU A 19 1.11 17.53 -5.55
N PHE A 20 0.80 16.25 -5.53
CA PHE A 20 -0.38 15.72 -4.84
C PHE A 20 -0.30 15.97 -3.33
N TYR A 21 0.90 15.91 -2.76
CA TYR A 21 1.11 16.23 -1.35
C TYR A 21 1.01 17.72 -1.07
N GLU A 22 1.64 18.57 -1.91
CA GLU A 22 1.73 20.03 -1.69
C GLU A 22 0.44 20.77 -2.05
N LEU A 23 -0.21 20.39 -3.14
CA LEU A 23 -1.38 21.10 -3.71
C LEU A 23 -2.69 20.33 -3.56
N GLY A 24 -2.63 19.05 -3.25
CA GLY A 24 -3.74 18.12 -3.32
C GLY A 24 -3.95 17.55 -4.73
N TYR A 25 -4.61 16.38 -4.78
CA TYR A 25 -4.84 15.68 -6.05
C TYR A 25 -5.68 16.49 -7.03
N ASP A 26 -6.80 17.09 -6.58
CA ASP A 26 -7.74 17.77 -7.46
C ASP A 26 -7.15 19.06 -8.07
N ASN A 27 -6.33 19.76 -7.31
CA ASN A 27 -5.68 20.99 -7.72
C ASN A 27 -4.43 20.80 -8.59
N THR A 28 -3.95 19.55 -8.74
CA THR A 28 -2.79 19.23 -9.56
C THR A 28 -3.23 18.89 -10.98
N THR A 29 -2.64 19.53 -11.98
CA THR A 29 -2.88 19.26 -13.40
C THR A 29 -1.76 18.43 -14.03
N VAL A 30 -2.03 17.80 -15.19
CA VAL A 30 -0.98 17.11 -15.97
C VAL A 30 0.11 18.10 -16.40
N GLU A 31 -0.26 19.32 -16.72
CA GLU A 31 0.66 20.42 -17.06
C GLU A 31 1.63 20.73 -15.93
N ASP A 32 1.14 20.76 -14.69
CA ASP A 32 2.00 20.98 -13.51
C ASP A 32 2.98 19.82 -13.31
N ILE A 33 2.51 18.59 -13.46
CA ILE A 33 3.37 17.40 -13.35
C ILE A 33 4.45 17.38 -14.44
N VAL A 34 4.10 17.73 -15.67
CA VAL A 34 5.03 17.81 -16.80
C VAL A 34 6.11 18.89 -16.52
N ARG A 35 5.70 20.05 -16.03
CA ARG A 35 6.60 21.15 -15.67
C ARG A 35 7.54 20.76 -14.53
N GLU A 36 7.01 20.21 -13.45
CA GLU A 36 7.77 19.79 -12.27
C GLU A 36 8.76 18.65 -12.57
N SER A 37 8.35 17.69 -13.39
CA SER A 37 9.19 16.55 -13.77
C SER A 37 10.27 16.90 -14.79
N GLY A 38 10.20 18.10 -15.42
CA GLY A 38 11.09 18.47 -16.54
C GLY A 38 10.93 17.57 -17.76
N THR A 39 9.75 16.97 -17.96
CA THR A 39 9.45 16.10 -19.09
C THR A 39 8.55 16.78 -20.12
N SER A 40 8.24 16.12 -21.23
CA SER A 40 7.29 16.62 -22.21
C SER A 40 5.89 16.01 -21.97
N LYS A 41 4.84 16.72 -22.43
CA LYS A 41 3.46 16.22 -22.43
C LYS A 41 3.33 14.88 -23.20
N GLY A 42 4.06 14.74 -24.31
CA GLY A 42 4.14 13.48 -25.05
C GLY A 42 4.79 12.35 -24.25
N SER A 43 5.82 12.66 -23.46
CA SER A 43 6.43 11.68 -22.56
C SER A 43 5.47 11.26 -21.45
N PHE A 44 4.69 12.18 -20.91
CA PHE A 44 3.67 11.86 -19.90
C PHE A 44 2.64 10.87 -20.46
N TYR A 45 1.99 11.23 -21.58
CA TYR A 45 0.95 10.39 -22.19
C TYR A 45 1.47 9.07 -22.81
N HIS A 46 2.78 8.96 -22.98
CA HIS A 46 3.39 7.67 -23.34
C HIS A 46 3.35 6.67 -22.18
N TYR A 47 3.39 7.12 -20.91
CA TYR A 47 3.40 6.25 -19.75
C TYR A 47 2.07 6.19 -19.00
N PHE A 48 1.26 7.24 -19.08
CA PHE A 48 0.04 7.39 -18.29
C PHE A 48 -1.07 8.00 -19.12
N ASP A 49 -2.23 7.37 -19.15
CA ASP A 49 -3.41 7.86 -19.87
C ASP A 49 -4.00 9.14 -19.26
N GLY A 50 -3.57 9.50 -18.07
CA GLY A 50 -4.00 10.68 -17.34
C GLY A 50 -3.51 10.68 -15.89
N LYS A 51 -3.92 11.71 -15.16
CA LYS A 51 -3.58 11.89 -13.74
C LYS A 51 -4.07 10.71 -12.87
N ASP A 52 -5.22 10.13 -13.19
CA ASP A 52 -5.79 8.98 -12.48
C ASP A 52 -4.90 7.72 -12.56
N ALA A 53 -4.20 7.52 -13.66
CA ALA A 53 -3.28 6.41 -13.82
C ALA A 53 -2.09 6.48 -12.84
N LEU A 54 -1.72 7.70 -12.41
CA LEU A 54 -0.67 7.90 -11.40
C LEU A 54 -1.10 7.47 -10.01
N VAL A 55 -2.40 7.56 -9.69
CA VAL A 55 -2.91 7.13 -8.38
C VAL A 55 -2.63 5.65 -8.13
N GLY A 56 -2.68 4.82 -9.18
CA GLY A 56 -2.30 3.40 -9.11
C GLY A 56 -0.86 3.17 -8.65
N THR A 57 0.03 4.15 -8.85
CA THR A 57 1.43 4.07 -8.41
C THR A 57 1.61 4.23 -6.90
N LEU A 58 0.56 4.62 -6.14
CA LEU A 58 0.58 4.67 -4.67
C LEU A 58 0.93 3.30 -4.06
N SER A 59 0.49 2.23 -4.70
CA SER A 59 0.86 0.88 -4.27
C SER A 59 2.38 0.64 -4.31
N ALA A 60 3.12 1.33 -5.17
CA ALA A 60 4.58 1.25 -5.21
C ALA A 60 5.23 1.98 -4.03
N LEU A 61 4.64 3.09 -3.55
CA LEU A 61 5.10 3.76 -2.32
C LEU A 61 4.92 2.85 -1.10
N PHE A 62 3.82 2.11 -1.02
CA PHE A 62 3.65 1.11 0.03
C PHE A 62 4.73 0.02 -0.05
N ASP A 63 5.04 -0.46 -1.26
CA ASP A 63 6.11 -1.46 -1.43
C ASP A 63 7.50 -0.90 -1.10
N ASP A 64 7.76 0.38 -1.35
CA ASP A 64 9.03 1.03 -0.96
C ASP A 64 9.11 1.16 0.57
N LYS A 65 8.04 1.52 1.26
CA LYS A 65 7.97 1.48 2.73
C LYS A 65 8.30 0.08 3.26
N TYR A 66 7.71 -0.97 2.69
CA TYR A 66 8.03 -2.35 3.12
C TYR A 66 9.50 -2.73 2.89
N LYS A 67 10.16 -2.23 1.84
CA LYS A 67 11.61 -2.42 1.65
C LYS A 67 12.42 -1.79 2.78
N GLU A 68 12.03 -0.58 3.20
CA GLU A 68 12.69 0.14 4.30
C GLU A 68 12.55 -0.62 5.64
N LEU A 69 11.43 -1.34 5.84
CA LEU A 69 11.17 -2.09 7.07
C LEU A 69 11.89 -3.45 7.15
N LEU A 70 12.41 -3.98 6.04
CA LEU A 70 13.05 -5.30 6.01
C LEU A 70 14.16 -5.49 7.07
N PRO A 71 15.06 -4.51 7.33
CA PRO A 71 16.09 -4.67 8.36
C PRO A 71 15.48 -4.81 9.78
N ALA A 72 14.45 -4.01 10.09
CA ALA A 72 13.80 -4.06 11.41
C ALA A 72 13.05 -5.38 11.62
N LEU A 73 12.41 -5.92 10.58
CA LEU A 73 11.73 -7.21 10.64
C LEU A 73 12.66 -8.37 10.99
N SER A 74 13.94 -8.31 10.60
CA SER A 74 14.91 -9.38 10.88
C SER A 74 15.26 -9.49 12.37
N GLY A 75 14.95 -8.46 13.17
CA GLY A 75 15.14 -8.46 14.63
C GLY A 75 13.91 -8.92 15.42
N ILE A 76 12.82 -9.29 14.75
CA ILE A 76 11.56 -9.74 15.39
C ILE A 76 11.41 -11.25 15.13
N ASP A 77 11.50 -12.07 16.18
CA ASP A 77 11.43 -13.52 16.05
C ASP A 77 10.01 -14.03 15.75
N SER A 78 9.00 -13.49 16.43
CA SER A 78 7.60 -13.90 16.29
C SER A 78 7.01 -13.48 14.93
N ALA A 79 6.42 -14.43 14.21
CA ALA A 79 5.71 -14.15 12.96
C ALA A 79 4.49 -13.26 13.19
N PHE A 80 3.77 -13.47 14.31
CA PHE A 80 2.66 -12.63 14.73
C PHE A 80 3.09 -11.18 14.93
N GLU A 81 4.15 -10.94 15.68
CA GLU A 81 4.63 -9.58 15.94
C GLU A 81 5.22 -8.92 14.69
N ARG A 82 5.83 -9.69 13.77
CA ARG A 82 6.23 -9.18 12.45
C ARG A 82 5.04 -8.69 11.62
N LEU A 83 3.93 -9.44 11.63
CA LEU A 83 2.70 -9.05 10.94
C LEU A 83 2.07 -7.80 11.58
N MET A 84 2.02 -7.74 12.92
CA MET A 84 1.55 -6.55 13.64
C MET A 84 2.42 -5.33 13.36
N PHE A 85 3.74 -5.49 13.34
CA PHE A 85 4.68 -4.41 13.03
C PHE A 85 4.46 -3.84 11.62
N LEU A 86 4.33 -4.70 10.61
CA LEU A 86 4.07 -4.25 9.23
C LEU A 86 2.78 -3.47 9.12
N ASN A 87 1.73 -3.92 9.76
CA ASN A 87 0.42 -3.27 9.79
C ASN A 87 0.50 -1.89 10.46
N SER A 88 1.09 -1.80 11.65
CA SER A 88 1.27 -0.55 12.39
C SER A 88 2.07 0.49 11.59
N GLU A 89 3.18 0.07 10.96
CA GLU A 89 4.01 0.95 10.14
C GLU A 89 3.29 1.45 8.87
N LEU A 90 2.50 0.58 8.22
CA LEU A 90 1.69 0.96 7.08
C LEU A 90 0.66 2.03 7.48
N PHE A 91 -0.07 1.81 8.55
CA PHE A 91 -1.14 2.71 8.96
C PHE A 91 -0.61 4.03 9.52
N SER A 92 0.51 3.99 10.24
CA SER A 92 1.23 5.20 10.63
C SER A 92 1.67 6.02 9.40
N MET A 93 2.22 5.38 8.38
CA MET A 93 2.59 6.05 7.13
C MET A 93 1.35 6.65 6.43
N ILE A 94 0.25 5.90 6.34
CA ILE A 94 -0.99 6.38 5.72
C ILE A 94 -1.49 7.62 6.45
N GLU A 95 -1.61 7.55 7.77
CA GLU A 95 -2.15 8.65 8.59
C GLU A 95 -1.31 9.93 8.50
N HIS A 96 0.02 9.81 8.46
CA HIS A 96 0.92 10.97 8.53
C HIS A 96 1.45 11.45 7.18
N SER A 97 1.43 10.61 6.14
CA SER A 97 2.11 10.91 4.88
C SER A 97 1.22 10.87 3.64
N ILE A 98 -0.02 10.42 3.76
CA ILE A 98 -0.93 10.29 2.63
C ILE A 98 -2.20 11.08 2.92
N SER A 99 -2.56 12.03 2.03
CA SER A 99 -3.82 12.72 2.20
C SER A 99 -4.99 11.73 2.06
N ARG A 100 -6.02 11.90 2.89
CA ARG A 100 -7.24 11.09 2.85
C ARG A 100 -7.87 11.08 1.46
N ASP A 101 -7.91 12.23 0.78
CA ASP A 101 -8.51 12.35 -0.55
C ASP A 101 -7.77 11.49 -1.58
N LEU A 102 -6.46 11.41 -1.46
CA LEU A 102 -5.62 10.57 -2.31
C LEU A 102 -5.84 9.07 -2.03
N LEU A 103 -5.97 8.69 -0.76
CA LEU A 103 -6.30 7.32 -0.38
C LEU A 103 -7.70 6.94 -0.88
N SER A 104 -8.69 7.82 -0.71
CA SER A 104 -10.05 7.62 -1.21
C SER A 104 -10.07 7.46 -2.72
N LYS A 105 -9.26 8.27 -3.44
CA LYS A 105 -9.13 8.18 -4.89
C LYS A 105 -8.50 6.86 -5.31
N LEU A 106 -7.45 6.41 -4.62
CA LEU A 106 -6.87 5.08 -4.86
C LEU A 106 -7.93 3.98 -4.71
N LEU A 107 -8.63 3.94 -3.58
CA LEU A 107 -9.62 2.90 -3.30
C LEU A 107 -10.75 2.91 -4.34
N SER A 108 -11.29 4.08 -4.69
CA SER A 108 -12.36 4.21 -5.68
C SER A 108 -11.90 3.79 -7.09
N THR A 109 -10.70 4.20 -7.51
CA THR A 109 -10.17 3.78 -8.82
C THR A 109 -9.98 2.27 -8.92
N GLN A 110 -9.59 1.60 -7.83
CA GLN A 110 -9.47 0.14 -7.82
C GLN A 110 -10.83 -0.58 -7.96
N LEU A 111 -11.93 0.06 -7.58
CA LEU A 111 -13.29 -0.48 -7.79
C LEU A 111 -13.76 -0.27 -9.24
N MET A 112 -13.41 0.87 -9.85
CA MET A 112 -13.91 1.28 -11.16
C MET A 112 -13.09 0.73 -12.33
N VAL A 113 -11.84 0.37 -12.11
CA VAL A 113 -10.93 -0.08 -13.19
C VAL A 113 -11.38 -1.43 -13.76
N ARG A 114 -11.36 -1.54 -15.11
CA ARG A 114 -11.70 -2.77 -15.83
C ARG A 114 -10.49 -3.67 -16.12
N GLY A 115 -9.30 -3.29 -15.67
CA GLY A 115 -8.05 -4.01 -15.88
C GLY A 115 -7.43 -4.52 -14.59
N GLU A 116 -6.10 -4.49 -14.54
CA GLU A 116 -5.33 -4.91 -13.37
C GLU A 116 -5.61 -4.02 -12.16
N ARG A 117 -5.85 -4.67 -11.03
CA ARG A 117 -6.02 -4.01 -9.74
C ARG A 117 -4.73 -4.10 -8.95
N HIS A 118 -3.96 -3.02 -8.93
CA HIS A 118 -2.65 -2.98 -8.29
C HIS A 118 -2.66 -3.38 -6.80
N LEU A 119 -3.75 -3.08 -6.07
CA LEU A 119 -3.89 -3.50 -4.67
C LEU A 119 -4.10 -5.01 -4.51
N LEU A 120 -4.43 -5.72 -5.57
CA LEU A 120 -4.64 -7.19 -5.57
C LEU A 120 -3.50 -7.94 -6.28
N ASP A 121 -2.52 -7.24 -6.84
CA ASP A 121 -1.40 -7.85 -7.55
C ASP A 121 -0.51 -8.66 -6.58
N ARG A 122 -0.57 -9.98 -6.71
CA ARG A 122 0.21 -10.93 -5.91
C ARG A 122 1.71 -10.88 -6.20
N GLY A 123 2.13 -10.27 -7.30
CA GLY A 123 3.54 -10.04 -7.64
C GLY A 123 4.21 -8.94 -6.80
N ARG A 124 3.45 -8.14 -6.05
CA ARG A 124 3.98 -7.09 -5.20
C ARG A 124 4.81 -7.62 -4.03
N LEU A 125 5.79 -6.82 -3.59
CA LEU A 125 6.61 -7.12 -2.42
C LEU A 125 5.76 -7.38 -1.17
N TYR A 126 4.71 -6.60 -0.98
CA TYR A 126 3.72 -6.74 0.07
C TYR A 126 3.24 -8.18 0.24
N PHE A 127 2.67 -8.78 -0.81
CA PHE A 127 2.12 -10.14 -0.72
C PHE A 127 3.20 -11.19 -0.51
N ARG A 128 4.35 -11.06 -1.20
CA ARG A 128 5.48 -11.99 -1.01
C ARG A 128 6.01 -11.96 0.42
N LEU A 129 6.06 -10.78 1.03
CA LEU A 129 6.51 -10.59 2.41
C LEU A 129 5.54 -11.25 3.39
N LEU A 130 4.25 -10.98 3.25
CA LEU A 130 3.21 -11.60 4.09
C LEU A 130 3.23 -13.13 3.96
N GLU A 131 3.27 -13.65 2.72
CA GLU A 131 3.33 -15.10 2.48
C GLU A 131 4.53 -15.75 3.13
N ARG A 132 5.69 -15.10 3.09
CA ARG A 132 6.91 -15.59 3.75
C ARG A 132 6.72 -15.63 5.26
N ILE A 133 6.27 -14.54 5.89
CA ILE A 133 6.11 -14.47 7.35
C ILE A 133 5.07 -15.49 7.84
N VAL A 134 3.93 -15.58 7.16
CA VAL A 134 2.88 -16.55 7.54
C VAL A 134 3.39 -17.98 7.40
N ARG A 135 4.11 -18.30 6.34
CA ARG A 135 4.69 -19.65 6.14
C ARG A 135 5.71 -20.01 7.22
N GLU A 136 6.57 -19.05 7.59
CA GLU A 136 7.53 -19.22 8.69
C GLU A 136 6.81 -19.45 10.02
N GLY A 137 5.76 -18.67 10.33
CA GLY A 137 4.93 -18.82 11.53
C GLY A 137 4.19 -20.16 11.58
N GLN A 138 3.71 -20.67 10.44
CA GLN A 138 3.11 -22.01 10.35
C GLN A 138 4.15 -23.11 10.53
N ALA A 139 5.33 -22.94 9.96
CA ALA A 139 6.42 -23.92 10.10
C ALA A 139 6.98 -24.00 11.53
N SER A 140 7.02 -22.86 12.25
CA SER A 140 7.43 -22.82 13.67
C SER A 140 6.35 -23.31 14.64
N GLY A 141 5.12 -23.50 14.16
CA GLY A 141 3.97 -23.84 15.00
C GLY A 141 3.33 -22.65 15.73
N GLU A 142 3.77 -21.41 15.48
CA GLU A 142 3.17 -20.22 16.05
C GLU A 142 1.79 -19.92 15.45
N LEU A 143 1.67 -20.03 14.13
CA LEU A 143 0.42 -19.83 13.42
C LEU A 143 -0.23 -21.16 13.03
N THR A 144 -1.56 -21.17 13.03
CA THR A 144 -2.34 -22.37 12.69
C THR A 144 -2.13 -22.82 11.26
N THR A 145 -2.10 -24.13 11.06
CA THR A 145 -2.11 -24.79 9.74
C THR A 145 -3.48 -25.25 9.30
N SER A 146 -4.51 -25.06 10.13
CA SER A 146 -5.92 -25.37 9.77
C SER A 146 -6.48 -24.46 8.68
N VAL A 147 -5.81 -23.32 8.45
CA VAL A 147 -6.08 -22.35 7.39
C VAL A 147 -4.83 -22.22 6.54
N THR A 148 -4.97 -22.21 5.23
CA THR A 148 -3.82 -22.11 4.32
C THR A 148 -3.13 -20.75 4.42
N THR A 149 -1.82 -20.72 4.13
CA THR A 149 -1.04 -19.47 4.02
C THR A 149 -1.76 -18.41 3.17
N GLY A 150 -2.30 -18.81 2.02
CA GLY A 150 -2.98 -17.90 1.09
C GLY A 150 -4.27 -17.30 1.65
N GLU A 151 -5.01 -18.05 2.45
CA GLU A 151 -6.23 -17.59 3.12
C GLU A 151 -5.90 -16.59 4.23
N ILE A 152 -4.89 -16.86 5.07
CA ILE A 152 -4.44 -15.93 6.11
C ILE A 152 -3.98 -14.61 5.47
N VAL A 153 -3.15 -14.68 4.43
CA VAL A 153 -2.67 -13.49 3.71
C VAL A 153 -3.81 -12.72 3.06
N LYS A 154 -4.80 -13.42 2.48
CA LYS A 154 -6.00 -12.78 1.92
C LYS A 154 -6.81 -12.08 2.99
N ALA A 155 -7.04 -12.72 4.13
CA ALA A 155 -7.79 -12.15 5.24
C ALA A 155 -7.06 -10.94 5.84
N TYR A 156 -5.75 -11.03 6.03
CA TYR A 156 -4.90 -9.91 6.45
C TYR A 156 -5.09 -8.69 5.54
N ALA A 157 -4.86 -8.85 4.24
CA ALA A 157 -4.96 -7.77 3.27
C ALA A 157 -6.41 -7.24 3.10
N LEU A 158 -7.42 -8.08 3.31
CA LEU A 158 -8.82 -7.66 3.32
C LEU A 158 -9.12 -6.76 4.51
N THR A 159 -8.65 -7.13 5.69
CA THR A 159 -8.87 -6.39 6.94
C THR A 159 -8.18 -5.02 6.88
N GLU A 160 -6.95 -4.94 6.40
CA GLU A 160 -6.28 -3.64 6.19
C GLU A 160 -7.09 -2.73 5.26
N ARG A 161 -7.55 -3.25 4.13
CA ARG A 161 -8.37 -2.45 3.20
C ARG A 161 -9.70 -2.01 3.82
N ALA A 162 -10.31 -2.85 4.66
CA ALA A 162 -11.55 -2.48 5.35
C ALA A 162 -11.33 -1.28 6.27
N PHE A 163 -10.24 -1.24 7.04
CA PHE A 163 -9.90 -0.08 7.88
C PHE A 163 -9.61 1.17 7.06
N MET A 164 -8.83 1.06 5.99
CA MET A 164 -8.56 2.19 5.09
C MET A 164 -9.86 2.77 4.51
N TYR A 165 -10.77 1.88 4.09
CA TYR A 165 -12.06 2.28 3.52
C TYR A 165 -12.94 2.98 4.56
N ASP A 166 -13.08 2.40 5.75
CA ASP A 166 -13.87 2.98 6.83
C ASP A 166 -13.31 4.34 7.27
N TRP A 167 -11.99 4.44 7.42
CA TRP A 167 -11.34 5.71 7.75
C TRP A 167 -11.61 6.81 6.71
N CYS A 168 -11.63 6.46 5.42
CA CYS A 168 -12.02 7.39 4.38
C CYS A 168 -13.51 7.79 4.47
N LEU A 169 -14.41 6.84 4.75
CA LEU A 169 -15.84 7.12 4.95
C LEU A 169 -16.09 8.04 6.14
N CYS A 170 -15.39 7.83 7.25
CA CYS A 170 -15.47 8.64 8.46
C CYS A 170 -14.68 9.95 8.35
N SER A 171 -14.27 10.36 7.16
CA SER A 171 -13.55 11.62 6.95
C SER A 171 -12.26 11.78 7.75
N GLY A 172 -11.66 10.67 8.22
CA GLY A 172 -10.45 10.68 9.03
C GLY A 172 -10.66 11.22 10.45
N GLU A 173 -11.88 11.13 11.00
CA GLU A 173 -12.26 11.69 12.31
C GLU A 173 -11.60 10.97 13.50
N TYR A 174 -10.92 9.86 13.25
CA TYR A 174 -10.20 9.10 14.27
C TYR A 174 -8.77 8.79 13.83
N SER A 175 -7.86 8.52 14.80
CA SER A 175 -6.54 8.02 14.46
C SER A 175 -6.64 6.61 13.90
N LEU A 176 -6.25 6.42 12.64
CA LEU A 176 -6.30 5.13 11.97
C LEU A 176 -5.44 4.10 12.70
N ALA A 177 -4.18 4.43 12.97
CA ALA A 177 -3.24 3.53 13.61
C ALA A 177 -3.63 3.18 15.05
N ALA A 178 -4.16 4.14 15.85
CA ALA A 178 -4.55 3.87 17.22
C ALA A 178 -5.85 3.07 17.32
N TYR A 179 -6.82 3.35 16.45
CA TYR A 179 -8.13 2.67 16.49
C TYR A 179 -8.05 1.23 16.00
N GLU A 180 -7.30 0.98 14.93
CA GLU A 180 -7.25 -0.35 14.33
C GLU A 180 -6.40 -1.35 15.14
N ALA A 181 -5.32 -0.89 15.79
CA ALA A 181 -4.32 -1.75 16.42
C ALA A 181 -4.91 -2.84 17.35
N PRO A 182 -5.81 -2.53 18.31
CA PRO A 182 -6.42 -3.55 19.17
C PRO A 182 -7.33 -4.51 18.40
N ILE A 183 -8.06 -4.01 17.39
CA ILE A 183 -8.99 -4.80 16.59
C ILE A 183 -8.22 -5.74 15.68
N PHE A 184 -7.18 -5.23 15.01
CA PHE A 184 -6.33 -6.03 14.12
C PHE A 184 -5.56 -7.10 14.91
N ARG A 185 -5.07 -6.75 16.11
CA ARG A 185 -4.44 -7.71 17.01
C ARG A 185 -5.40 -8.84 17.40
N ALA A 186 -6.64 -8.51 17.78
CA ALA A 186 -7.66 -9.51 18.10
C ALA A 186 -7.98 -10.41 16.90
N PHE A 187 -8.14 -9.81 15.70
CA PHE A 187 -8.33 -10.53 14.46
C PHE A 187 -7.16 -11.50 14.18
N LEU A 188 -5.93 -10.99 14.19
CA LEU A 188 -4.75 -11.78 13.86
C LEU A 188 -4.48 -12.88 14.91
N SER A 189 -4.82 -12.62 16.19
CA SER A 189 -4.70 -13.62 17.27
C SER A 189 -5.57 -14.86 17.04
N SER A 190 -6.63 -14.76 16.23
CA SER A 190 -7.44 -15.92 15.86
C SER A 190 -6.69 -16.98 15.06
N TYR A 191 -5.55 -16.61 14.48
CA TYR A 191 -4.67 -17.51 13.74
C TYR A 191 -3.49 -18.06 14.58
N LEU A 192 -3.33 -17.64 15.83
CA LEU A 192 -2.35 -18.24 16.72
C LEU A 192 -2.77 -19.69 17.07
N ASN A 193 -1.80 -20.61 17.14
CA ASN A 193 -2.06 -21.91 17.72
C ASN A 193 -2.39 -21.73 19.21
N ARG A 194 -3.50 -22.32 19.63
CA ARG A 194 -3.83 -22.40 21.06
C ARG A 194 -2.97 -23.51 21.65
N SER A 195 -2.08 -23.14 22.56
CA SER A 195 -1.35 -24.06 23.43
C SER A 195 -2.31 -24.85 24.27
#